data_7c0c92e4091eb7c033de991633583cf2
#
_entry.id   7c0c92e4091eb7c033de991633583cf2
#
_cell.length_a   1.000
_cell.length_b   1.000
_cell.length_c   1.000
_cell.angle_alpha   90.00
_cell.angle_beta   90.00
_cell.angle_gamma   90.00
#
_symmetry.space_group_name_H-M   'P 1'
#
loop_
_entity.id
_entity.type
_entity.pdbx_description
1 polymer ?
#
loop_
_entity_poly.entity_id
_entity_poly.type
_entity_poly.pdbx_seq_one_letter_code
_entity_poly.pdbx_strand_id
1 'polypeptide(L)'
;MKKYNYVRKTITWEGKRYEVTGKTEKEALEKLADLKASLKRGEKVVGANSTVESWYKEWMAVYKKPSGLTAKSLATYDQKFNGYIKPAIGSMRLKDVKEVHLQKILNQEEGRSHSHVTKLRMVMQELFGKARKTRLIVFDPSEDLQLPAVTKGRNRSITEEERKHILATAETHRAGLWVMTILYSGLRPGETAALLWKDVDFDQGVIHVHKAIESGSDAVKEPKTAAGHRDIPIHAVLMPKLKAAKGQPFDRVFTKLNGKPHTGDSLQQLWRSFCRALDIEMGAKVYRNQITESKLADDLTLYCLRHTFCTDLERAGVPINVAKELMGHSDISVTANIYTHKDTDVLRENIEKLSTWEQSGRGKNRGKQNDETA
;
A
#
# COMPACT_ATOMS: atom_id res chain seq x y z
N MET A 1 -12.54 8.57 55.40
CA MET A 1 -13.04 7.83 54.23
C MET A 1 -14.48 7.38 54.51
N LYS A 2 -15.49 7.86 53.77
CA LYS A 2 -16.87 7.40 53.93
C LYS A 2 -16.95 5.97 53.31
N LYS A 3 -17.18 4.94 54.13
CA LYS A 3 -17.54 3.60 53.66
C LYS A 3 -18.95 3.66 53.04
N TYR A 4 -19.02 3.52 51.71
CA TYR A 4 -20.31 3.36 51.03
C TYR A 4 -20.75 1.89 51.12
N ASN A 5 -21.93 1.63 51.69
CA ASN A 5 -22.58 0.33 51.63
C ASN A 5 -23.23 0.21 50.24
N TYR A 6 -22.64 -0.60 49.37
CA TYR A 6 -23.24 -0.85 48.04
C TYR A 6 -24.34 -1.91 48.16
N VAL A 7 -25.50 -1.62 47.59
CA VAL A 7 -26.60 -2.59 47.42
C VAL A 7 -26.30 -3.49 46.22
N ARG A 8 -26.34 -4.78 46.41
CA ARG A 8 -26.13 -5.80 45.37
C ARG A 8 -27.46 -6.41 44.96
N LYS A 9 -27.70 -6.54 43.66
CA LYS A 9 -28.84 -7.28 43.08
C LYS A 9 -28.29 -8.27 42.05
N THR A 10 -28.90 -9.45 41.95
CA THR A 10 -28.46 -10.52 41.07
C THR A 10 -29.62 -11.03 40.21
N ILE A 11 -29.30 -11.51 39.02
CA ILE A 11 -30.21 -12.19 38.12
C ILE A 11 -29.51 -13.42 37.53
N THR A 12 -30.23 -14.51 37.37
CA THR A 12 -29.77 -15.69 36.63
C THR A 12 -30.44 -15.68 35.24
N TRP A 13 -29.61 -15.75 34.17
CA TRP A 13 -30.09 -15.79 32.80
C TRP A 13 -29.32 -16.88 32.05
N GLU A 14 -30.04 -17.79 31.41
CA GLU A 14 -29.45 -18.94 30.69
C GLU A 14 -28.38 -19.70 31.50
N GLY A 15 -28.64 -19.95 32.78
CA GLY A 15 -27.74 -20.69 33.66
C GLY A 15 -26.54 -19.87 34.18
N LYS A 16 -26.38 -18.61 33.80
CA LYS A 16 -25.34 -17.73 34.32
C LYS A 16 -25.87 -16.69 35.28
N ARG A 17 -25.16 -16.51 36.41
CA ARG A 17 -25.49 -15.50 37.42
C ARG A 17 -24.80 -14.19 37.09
N TYR A 18 -25.57 -13.10 37.03
CA TYR A 18 -25.10 -11.74 36.83
C TYR A 18 -25.37 -10.92 38.08
N GLU A 19 -24.48 -10.03 38.46
CA GLU A 19 -24.57 -9.18 39.63
C GLU A 19 -24.40 -7.72 39.20
N VAL A 20 -25.22 -6.83 39.79
CA VAL A 20 -25.09 -5.37 39.66
C VAL A 20 -24.99 -4.76 41.05
N THR A 21 -24.24 -3.65 41.17
CA THR A 21 -24.09 -2.93 42.42
C THR A 21 -24.48 -1.46 42.21
N GLY A 22 -25.18 -0.87 43.16
CA GLY A 22 -25.56 0.54 43.18
C GLY A 22 -25.27 1.16 44.56
N LYS A 23 -25.09 2.48 44.60
CA LYS A 23 -24.96 3.23 45.87
C LYS A 23 -26.25 3.32 46.64
N THR A 24 -27.36 3.19 45.93
CA THR A 24 -28.73 3.14 46.46
C THR A 24 -29.48 1.92 45.89
N GLU A 25 -30.57 1.52 46.55
CA GLU A 25 -31.40 0.43 46.04
C GLU A 25 -32.04 0.79 44.71
N LYS A 26 -32.47 2.04 44.51
CA LYS A 26 -33.01 2.55 43.23
C LYS A 26 -31.99 2.40 42.11
N GLU A 27 -30.74 2.81 42.32
CA GLU A 27 -29.67 2.69 41.35
C GLU A 27 -29.36 1.21 41.01
N ALA A 28 -29.37 0.34 42.01
CA ALA A 28 -29.16 -1.10 41.79
C ALA A 28 -30.31 -1.76 41.00
N LEU A 29 -31.55 -1.31 41.21
CA LEU A 29 -32.71 -1.79 40.44
C LEU A 29 -32.74 -1.28 39.03
N GLU A 30 -32.39 0.00 38.77
CA GLU A 30 -32.25 0.56 37.42
C GLU A 30 -31.19 -0.21 36.64
N LYS A 31 -30.02 -0.41 37.22
CA LYS A 31 -28.94 -1.21 36.61
C LYS A 31 -29.32 -2.66 36.33
N LEU A 32 -30.16 -3.26 37.20
CA LEU A 32 -30.68 -4.60 36.98
C LEU A 32 -31.68 -4.66 35.85
N ALA A 33 -32.54 -3.65 35.72
CA ALA A 33 -33.50 -3.52 34.63
C ALA A 33 -32.78 -3.35 33.28
N ASP A 34 -31.78 -2.49 33.22
CA ASP A 34 -30.93 -2.30 32.02
C ASP A 34 -30.21 -3.60 31.65
N LEU A 35 -29.62 -4.29 32.63
CA LEU A 35 -28.97 -5.57 32.39
C LEU A 35 -29.97 -6.61 31.86
N LYS A 36 -31.17 -6.67 32.42
CA LYS A 36 -32.21 -7.60 31.95
C LYS A 36 -32.68 -7.27 30.53
N ALA A 37 -32.78 -6.00 30.19
CA ALA A 37 -33.12 -5.55 28.86
C ALA A 37 -32.02 -5.89 27.84
N SER A 38 -30.74 -5.71 28.19
CA SER A 38 -29.63 -6.06 27.34
C SER A 38 -29.47 -7.58 27.14
N LEU A 39 -29.68 -8.37 28.17
CA LEU A 39 -29.72 -9.83 28.08
C LEU A 39 -30.86 -10.31 27.16
N LYS A 40 -32.06 -9.71 27.26
CA LYS A 40 -33.18 -10.00 26.35
C LYS A 40 -32.91 -9.67 24.90
N ARG A 41 -32.14 -8.61 24.62
CA ARG A 41 -31.68 -8.25 23.26
C ARG A 41 -30.55 -9.17 22.76
N GLY A 42 -30.14 -10.16 23.56
CA GLY A 42 -29.03 -11.04 23.20
C GLY A 42 -27.68 -10.36 23.20
N GLU A 43 -27.55 -9.23 23.89
CA GLU A 43 -26.28 -8.56 24.10
C GLU A 43 -25.45 -9.45 25.05
N LYS A 44 -24.32 -9.98 24.56
CA LYS A 44 -23.36 -10.65 25.44
C LYS A 44 -22.81 -9.61 26.40
N VAL A 45 -23.23 -9.64 27.67
CA VAL A 45 -22.53 -8.94 28.75
C VAL A 45 -21.25 -9.72 29.04
N VAL A 46 -20.36 -9.79 28.05
CA VAL A 46 -19.02 -10.35 28.22
C VAL A 46 -18.17 -9.22 28.79
N GLY A 47 -17.90 -9.32 30.07
CA GLY A 47 -16.91 -8.48 30.74
C GLY A 47 -17.19 -6.98 30.65
N ALA A 48 -18.08 -6.45 31.51
CA ALA A 48 -18.31 -5.01 31.68
C ALA A 48 -17.01 -4.18 31.92
N ASN A 49 -15.85 -4.83 31.97
CA ASN A 49 -14.54 -4.29 32.30
C ASN A 49 -13.48 -4.51 31.20
N SER A 50 -13.81 -5.09 30.03
CA SER A 50 -12.80 -5.23 28.96
C SER A 50 -12.33 -3.87 28.49
N THR A 51 -11.01 -3.62 28.58
CA THR A 51 -10.38 -2.41 28.07
C THR A 51 -10.13 -2.53 26.56
N VAL A 52 -9.94 -1.40 25.90
CA VAL A 52 -9.55 -1.37 24.48
C VAL A 52 -8.25 -2.15 24.25
N GLU A 53 -7.28 -2.06 25.16
CA GLU A 53 -6.04 -2.82 25.04
C GLU A 53 -6.25 -4.33 25.17
N SER A 54 -7.08 -4.77 26.13
CA SER A 54 -7.34 -6.21 26.29
C SER A 54 -8.06 -6.79 25.07
N TRP A 55 -9.03 -6.04 24.54
CA TRP A 55 -9.73 -6.42 23.30
C TRP A 55 -8.80 -6.44 22.09
N TYR A 56 -7.92 -5.46 21.95
CA TYR A 56 -6.95 -5.45 20.85
C TYR A 56 -6.07 -6.70 20.85
N LYS A 57 -5.55 -7.10 22.02
CA LYS A 57 -4.72 -8.31 22.15
C LYS A 57 -5.49 -9.57 21.73
N GLU A 58 -6.75 -9.70 22.18
CA GLU A 58 -7.62 -10.81 21.81
C GLU A 58 -7.95 -10.80 20.32
N TRP A 59 -8.33 -9.63 19.78
CA TRP A 59 -8.64 -9.46 18.38
C TRP A 59 -7.45 -9.79 17.45
N MET A 60 -6.26 -9.36 17.81
CA MET A 60 -5.04 -9.71 17.08
C MET A 60 -4.77 -11.21 17.11
N ALA A 61 -4.88 -11.83 18.28
CA ALA A 61 -4.61 -13.26 18.45
C ALA A 61 -5.62 -14.16 17.73
N VAL A 62 -6.91 -13.83 17.81
CA VAL A 62 -7.99 -14.68 17.32
C VAL A 62 -8.32 -14.42 15.85
N TYR A 63 -8.26 -13.15 15.40
CA TYR A 63 -8.76 -12.80 14.07
C TYR A 63 -7.68 -12.35 13.08
N LYS A 64 -6.61 -11.67 13.53
CA LYS A 64 -5.62 -11.10 12.61
C LYS A 64 -4.45 -12.03 12.34
N LYS A 65 -3.84 -12.61 13.36
CA LYS A 65 -2.72 -13.53 13.16
C LYS A 65 -3.10 -14.79 12.35
N PRO A 66 -4.27 -15.42 12.56
CA PRO A 66 -4.67 -16.59 11.76
C PRO A 66 -5.15 -16.23 10.33
N SER A 67 -5.35 -14.96 9.99
CA SER A 67 -5.97 -14.55 8.71
C SER A 67 -5.03 -14.61 7.49
N GLY A 68 -3.81 -15.11 7.64
CA GLY A 68 -2.84 -15.16 6.53
C GLY A 68 -2.18 -13.83 6.16
N LEU A 69 -2.36 -12.79 7.00
CA LEU A 69 -1.69 -11.50 6.80
C LEU A 69 -0.17 -11.63 6.91
N THR A 70 0.56 -10.85 6.11
CA THR A 70 2.01 -10.81 6.19
C THR A 70 2.48 -10.21 7.52
N ALA A 71 3.69 -10.56 7.97
CA ALA A 71 4.30 -9.98 9.17
C ALA A 71 4.32 -8.44 9.12
N LYS A 72 4.59 -7.85 7.94
CA LYS A 72 4.57 -6.40 7.72
C LYS A 72 3.17 -5.79 7.91
N SER A 73 2.13 -6.51 7.46
CA SER A 73 0.74 -6.07 7.67
C SER A 73 0.39 -6.10 9.16
N LEU A 74 0.73 -7.18 9.86
CA LEU A 74 0.52 -7.29 11.31
C LEU A 74 1.30 -6.21 12.07
N ALA A 75 2.56 -5.96 11.72
CA ALA A 75 3.35 -4.88 12.30
C ALA A 75 2.71 -3.49 12.10
N THR A 76 1.99 -3.27 10.97
CA THR A 76 1.25 -2.03 10.74
C THR A 76 0.11 -1.86 11.75
N TYR A 77 -0.65 -2.92 12.06
CA TYR A 77 -1.68 -2.89 13.09
C TYR A 77 -1.07 -2.57 14.46
N ASP A 78 0.02 -3.26 14.83
CA ASP A 78 0.70 -3.04 16.12
C ASP A 78 1.26 -1.62 16.22
N GLN A 79 1.86 -1.09 15.16
CA GLN A 79 2.38 0.28 15.11
C GLN A 79 1.26 1.31 15.30
N LYS A 80 0.13 1.16 14.60
CA LYS A 80 -1.00 2.09 14.71
C LYS A 80 -1.65 2.01 16.08
N PHE A 81 -1.84 0.82 16.59
CA PHE A 81 -2.43 0.64 17.91
C PHE A 81 -1.52 1.18 19.02
N ASN A 82 -0.29 0.70 19.11
CA ASN A 82 0.63 1.06 20.19
C ASN A 82 1.09 2.52 20.14
N GLY A 83 1.26 3.08 18.92
CA GLY A 83 1.72 4.45 18.76
C GLY A 83 0.64 5.52 18.95
N TYR A 84 -0.63 5.21 18.66
CA TYR A 84 -1.67 6.22 18.58
C TYR A 84 -2.92 5.89 19.39
N ILE A 85 -3.44 4.67 19.29
CA ILE A 85 -4.72 4.30 19.91
C ILE A 85 -4.53 3.99 21.39
N LYS A 86 -3.57 3.14 21.73
CA LYS A 86 -3.29 2.72 23.10
C LYS A 86 -2.97 3.87 24.05
N PRO A 87 -2.11 4.86 23.72
CA PRO A 87 -1.82 5.98 24.61
C PRO A 87 -3.06 6.81 24.94
N ALA A 88 -3.99 6.95 24.00
CA ALA A 88 -5.18 7.79 24.15
C ALA A 88 -6.34 7.09 24.86
N ILE A 89 -6.61 5.83 24.51
CA ILE A 89 -7.83 5.12 24.96
C ILE A 89 -7.58 3.67 25.41
N GLY A 90 -6.34 3.20 25.43
CA GLY A 90 -6.03 1.78 25.73
C GLY A 90 -6.57 1.29 27.07
N SER A 91 -6.55 2.14 28.10
CA SER A 91 -7.05 1.85 29.44
C SER A 91 -8.57 2.05 29.59
N MET A 92 -9.23 2.70 28.63
CA MET A 92 -10.65 2.91 28.67
C MET A 92 -11.40 1.58 28.51
N ARG A 93 -12.56 1.48 29.17
CA ARG A 93 -13.45 0.35 28.91
C ARG A 93 -14.00 0.47 27.49
N LEU A 94 -14.05 -0.65 26.77
CA LEU A 94 -14.48 -0.69 25.38
C LEU A 94 -15.85 -0.02 25.16
N LYS A 95 -16.80 -0.24 26.07
CA LYS A 95 -18.15 0.32 26.03
C LYS A 95 -18.23 1.84 26.29
N ASP A 96 -17.21 2.42 26.91
CA ASP A 96 -17.17 3.84 27.28
C ASP A 96 -16.51 4.70 26.18
N VAL A 97 -15.94 4.06 25.13
CA VAL A 97 -15.36 4.75 24.00
C VAL A 97 -16.46 5.35 23.15
N LYS A 98 -16.34 6.66 22.89
CA LYS A 98 -17.24 7.43 22.01
C LYS A 98 -16.49 7.86 20.76
N GLU A 99 -17.23 8.17 19.70
CA GLU A 99 -16.68 8.69 18.43
C GLU A 99 -15.71 9.85 18.67
N VAL A 100 -16.06 10.81 19.53
CA VAL A 100 -15.20 11.98 19.83
C VAL A 100 -13.81 11.60 20.32
N HIS A 101 -13.65 10.47 21.01
CA HIS A 101 -12.34 10.01 21.47
C HIS A 101 -11.48 9.56 20.29
N LEU A 102 -12.07 8.83 19.33
CA LEU A 102 -11.40 8.34 18.13
C LEU A 102 -11.11 9.50 17.16
N GLN A 103 -12.07 10.41 16.98
CA GLN A 103 -11.90 11.58 16.13
C GLN A 103 -10.75 12.47 16.61
N LYS A 104 -10.61 12.68 17.92
CA LYS A 104 -9.49 13.43 18.49
C LYS A 104 -8.14 12.81 18.15
N ILE A 105 -8.02 11.46 18.17
CA ILE A 105 -6.79 10.75 17.78
C ILE A 105 -6.48 11.03 16.30
N LEU A 106 -7.48 10.99 15.41
CA LEU A 106 -7.28 11.31 14.00
C LEU A 106 -6.89 12.77 13.77
N ASN A 107 -7.53 13.70 14.46
CA ASN A 107 -7.27 15.13 14.31
C ASN A 107 -5.84 15.51 14.78
N GLN A 108 -5.27 14.79 15.74
CA GLN A 108 -3.87 14.99 16.15
C GLN A 108 -2.86 14.64 15.05
N GLU A 109 -3.29 13.91 14.03
CA GLU A 109 -2.46 13.52 12.87
C GLU A 109 -2.71 14.43 11.65
N GLU A 110 -3.27 15.61 11.85
CA GLU A 110 -3.40 16.65 10.82
C GLU A 110 -2.03 16.99 10.21
N GLY A 111 -1.98 17.20 8.90
CA GLY A 111 -0.74 17.46 8.17
C GLY A 111 0.11 16.20 7.88
N ARG A 112 -0.21 15.05 8.46
CA ARG A 112 0.44 13.78 8.08
C ARG A 112 -0.05 13.29 6.72
N SER A 113 0.66 12.30 6.17
CA SER A 113 0.29 11.73 4.87
C SER A 113 -1.09 11.08 4.90
N HIS A 114 -1.86 11.22 3.82
CA HIS A 114 -3.16 10.58 3.63
C HIS A 114 -3.13 9.07 3.93
N SER A 115 -2.10 8.35 3.44
CA SER A 115 -1.94 6.91 3.69
C SER A 115 -1.78 6.59 5.17
N HIS A 116 -1.09 7.44 5.95
CA HIS A 116 -0.90 7.25 7.38
C HIS A 116 -2.23 7.34 8.13
N VAL A 117 -2.99 8.41 7.90
CA VAL A 117 -4.25 8.68 8.62
C VAL A 117 -5.34 7.70 8.20
N THR A 118 -5.41 7.36 6.91
CA THR A 118 -6.34 6.34 6.40
C THR A 118 -6.09 4.96 7.03
N LYS A 119 -4.83 4.55 7.18
CA LYS A 119 -4.50 3.29 7.87
C LYS A 119 -4.84 3.33 9.35
N LEU A 120 -4.65 4.46 10.02
CA LEU A 120 -5.03 4.62 11.43
C LEU A 120 -6.55 4.49 11.59
N ARG A 121 -7.33 5.18 10.75
CA ARG A 121 -8.79 5.04 10.70
C ARG A 121 -9.22 3.61 10.44
N MET A 122 -8.60 2.94 9.45
CA MET A 122 -8.88 1.55 9.11
C MET A 122 -8.70 0.61 10.32
N VAL A 123 -7.61 0.77 11.09
CA VAL A 123 -7.38 -0.06 12.29
C VAL A 123 -8.45 0.16 13.33
N MET A 124 -8.89 1.42 13.56
CA MET A 124 -9.99 1.72 14.47
C MET A 124 -11.30 1.09 13.99
N GLN A 125 -11.65 1.27 12.72
CA GLN A 125 -12.89 0.73 12.14
C GLN A 125 -12.93 -0.80 12.20
N GLU A 126 -11.83 -1.47 11.92
CA GLU A 126 -11.78 -2.93 12.00
C GLU A 126 -11.85 -3.45 13.44
N LEU A 127 -11.18 -2.76 14.39
CA LEU A 127 -11.18 -3.12 15.81
C LEU A 127 -12.57 -2.97 16.44
N PHE A 128 -13.19 -1.80 16.29
CA PHE A 128 -14.49 -1.49 16.89
C PHE A 128 -15.65 -2.13 16.11
N GLY A 129 -15.56 -2.18 14.77
CA GLY A 129 -16.53 -2.89 13.95
C GLY A 129 -16.58 -4.39 14.27
N LYS A 130 -15.43 -5.01 14.58
CA LYS A 130 -15.42 -6.40 15.06
C LYS A 130 -16.01 -6.53 16.46
N ALA A 131 -15.71 -5.59 17.37
CA ALA A 131 -16.29 -5.56 18.71
C ALA A 131 -17.83 -5.47 18.67
N ARG A 132 -18.39 -4.63 17.78
CA ARG A 132 -19.85 -4.56 17.54
C ARG A 132 -20.39 -5.87 16.98
N LYS A 133 -19.76 -6.44 15.95
CA LYS A 133 -20.18 -7.72 15.35
C LYS A 133 -20.16 -8.89 16.34
N THR A 134 -19.23 -8.89 17.29
CA THR A 134 -19.16 -9.89 18.38
C THR A 134 -20.01 -9.52 19.60
N ARG A 135 -20.79 -8.42 19.52
CA ARG A 135 -21.69 -7.94 20.57
C ARG A 135 -20.98 -7.56 21.90
N LEU A 136 -19.71 -7.13 21.81
CA LEU A 136 -18.97 -6.59 22.95
C LEU A 136 -19.37 -5.13 23.23
N ILE A 137 -19.81 -4.42 22.19
CA ILE A 137 -20.37 -3.08 22.25
C ILE A 137 -21.66 -3.01 21.41
N VAL A 138 -22.54 -2.10 21.77
CA VAL A 138 -23.83 -1.88 21.07
C VAL A 138 -23.64 -1.02 19.84
N PHE A 139 -22.87 0.06 19.98
CA PHE A 139 -22.58 1.03 18.93
C PHE A 139 -21.12 0.98 18.55
N ASP A 140 -20.86 1.15 17.26
CA ASP A 140 -19.50 1.27 16.74
C ASP A 140 -19.08 2.74 16.75
N PRO A 141 -18.15 3.16 17.63
CA PRO A 141 -17.73 4.56 17.71
C PRO A 141 -16.83 4.97 16.53
N SER A 142 -16.50 4.04 15.62
CA SER A 142 -15.60 4.30 14.49
C SER A 142 -16.34 4.41 13.15
N GLU A 143 -17.68 4.29 13.13
CA GLU A 143 -18.47 4.21 11.89
C GLU A 143 -18.35 5.48 11.04
N ASP A 144 -18.49 6.67 11.67
CA ASP A 144 -18.58 7.97 10.98
C ASP A 144 -17.31 8.84 11.08
N LEU A 145 -16.15 8.23 11.37
CA LEU A 145 -14.90 8.97 11.52
C LEU A 145 -14.51 9.72 10.24
N GLN A 146 -14.25 11.01 10.38
CA GLN A 146 -13.80 11.88 9.31
C GLN A 146 -12.27 11.99 9.26
N LEU A 147 -11.70 11.99 8.06
CA LEU A 147 -10.28 12.26 7.91
C LEU A 147 -10.03 13.77 8.08
N PRO A 148 -9.04 14.17 8.90
CA PRO A 148 -8.60 15.57 8.95
C PRO A 148 -7.99 15.99 7.60
N ALA A 149 -7.68 17.27 7.46
CA ALA A 149 -6.94 17.77 6.33
C ALA A 149 -5.58 17.05 6.25
N VAL A 150 -5.32 16.36 5.15
CA VAL A 150 -4.13 15.54 4.95
C VAL A 150 -3.45 15.85 3.63
N THR A 151 -2.13 15.76 3.63
CA THR A 151 -1.36 15.93 2.41
C THR A 151 -1.46 14.67 1.55
N LYS A 152 -2.03 14.78 0.37
CA LYS A 152 -1.95 13.72 -0.64
C LYS A 152 -0.56 13.77 -1.26
N GLY A 153 0.26 12.78 -0.97
CA GLY A 153 1.49 12.59 -1.75
C GLY A 153 1.11 12.32 -3.20
N ARG A 154 1.70 13.06 -4.13
CA ARG A 154 1.56 12.80 -5.55
C ARG A 154 2.72 11.90 -5.99
N ASN A 155 2.42 10.71 -6.46
CA ASN A 155 3.38 9.99 -7.28
C ASN A 155 3.41 10.74 -8.62
N ARG A 156 4.55 11.29 -8.98
CA ARG A 156 4.74 12.01 -10.26
C ARG A 156 5.69 11.27 -11.18
N SER A 157 5.60 11.59 -12.45
CA SER A 157 6.65 11.28 -13.41
C SER A 157 7.86 12.19 -13.18
N ILE A 158 9.04 11.76 -13.61
CA ILE A 158 10.20 12.63 -13.68
C ILE A 158 10.00 13.66 -14.78
N THR A 159 10.60 14.84 -14.62
CA THR A 159 10.65 15.86 -15.67
C THR A 159 11.64 15.46 -16.76
N GLU A 160 11.57 16.10 -17.93
CA GLU A 160 12.53 15.84 -19.01
C GLU A 160 13.96 16.26 -18.61
N GLU A 161 14.10 17.30 -17.79
CA GLU A 161 15.39 17.69 -17.24
C GLU A 161 15.94 16.65 -16.26
N GLU A 162 15.11 16.19 -15.31
CA GLU A 162 15.49 15.08 -14.42
C GLU A 162 15.87 13.84 -15.22
N ARG A 163 15.11 13.49 -16.27
CA ARG A 163 15.39 12.35 -17.15
C ARG A 163 16.78 12.46 -17.77
N LYS A 164 17.14 13.63 -18.30
CA LYS A 164 18.46 13.88 -18.89
C LYS A 164 19.59 13.62 -17.91
N HIS A 165 19.50 14.18 -16.72
CA HIS A 165 20.52 14.01 -15.68
C HIS A 165 20.54 12.59 -15.11
N ILE A 166 19.37 11.94 -14.95
CA ILE A 166 19.27 10.53 -14.53
C ILE A 166 19.99 9.62 -15.53
N LEU A 167 19.77 9.82 -16.82
CA LEU A 167 20.42 9.03 -17.87
C LEU A 167 21.93 9.27 -17.90
N ALA A 168 22.38 10.53 -17.78
CA ALA A 168 23.81 10.87 -17.71
C ALA A 168 24.48 10.22 -16.49
N THR A 169 23.87 10.33 -15.31
CA THR A 169 24.35 9.67 -14.09
C THR A 169 24.36 8.15 -14.23
N ALA A 170 23.37 7.57 -14.91
CA ALA A 170 23.26 6.13 -15.10
C ALA A 170 24.40 5.54 -15.96
N GLU A 171 25.04 6.30 -16.83
CA GLU A 171 26.18 5.83 -17.62
C GLU A 171 27.43 5.55 -16.77
N THR A 172 27.61 6.24 -15.67
CA THR A 172 28.83 6.19 -14.86
C THR A 172 28.62 5.54 -13.48
N HIS A 173 27.42 5.61 -12.94
CA HIS A 173 27.15 5.09 -11.59
C HIS A 173 26.80 3.60 -11.60
N ARG A 174 27.31 2.85 -10.63
CA ARG A 174 27.08 1.40 -10.50
C ARG A 174 25.61 0.97 -10.44
N ALA A 175 24.70 1.87 -10.04
CA ALA A 175 23.26 1.65 -10.05
C ALA A 175 22.61 1.96 -11.39
N GLY A 176 23.38 2.41 -12.39
CA GLY A 176 22.84 2.92 -13.64
C GLY A 176 21.98 1.93 -14.38
N LEU A 177 22.47 0.69 -14.59
CA LEU A 177 21.70 -0.35 -15.24
C LEU A 177 20.41 -0.70 -14.49
N TRP A 178 20.46 -0.71 -13.16
CA TRP A 178 19.28 -0.95 -12.31
C TRP A 178 18.23 0.17 -12.44
N VAL A 179 18.66 1.42 -12.38
CA VAL A 179 17.81 2.62 -12.56
C VAL A 179 17.17 2.63 -13.95
N MET A 180 17.97 2.39 -14.99
CA MET A 180 17.48 2.31 -16.37
C MET A 180 16.49 1.16 -16.55
N THR A 181 16.73 0.02 -15.92
CA THR A 181 15.81 -1.12 -15.98
C THR A 181 14.44 -0.74 -15.40
N ILE A 182 14.39 -0.05 -14.25
CA ILE A 182 13.12 0.41 -13.68
C ILE A 182 12.44 1.42 -14.61
N LEU A 183 13.21 2.37 -15.15
CA LEU A 183 12.68 3.44 -16.01
C LEU A 183 12.08 2.90 -17.33
N TYR A 184 12.72 1.89 -17.94
CA TYR A 184 12.33 1.39 -19.27
C TYR A 184 11.55 0.06 -19.23
N SER A 185 11.28 -0.52 -18.06
CA SER A 185 10.47 -1.73 -17.92
C SER A 185 9.33 -1.59 -16.89
N GLY A 186 9.35 -0.53 -16.11
CA GLY A 186 8.37 -0.34 -15.05
C GLY A 186 8.41 -1.39 -13.92
N LEU A 187 9.47 -2.20 -13.81
CA LEU A 187 9.63 -3.18 -12.74
C LEU A 187 9.58 -2.52 -11.36
N ARG A 188 8.97 -3.21 -10.39
CA ARG A 188 9.05 -2.77 -8.98
C ARG A 188 10.47 -3.02 -8.45
N PRO A 189 10.99 -2.18 -7.53
CA PRO A 189 12.32 -2.40 -6.94
C PRO A 189 12.53 -3.79 -6.35
N GLY A 190 11.50 -4.37 -5.73
CA GLY A 190 11.55 -5.74 -5.20
C GLY A 190 11.58 -6.83 -6.29
N GLU A 191 10.98 -6.59 -7.46
CA GLU A 191 11.04 -7.48 -8.62
C GLU A 191 12.45 -7.47 -9.21
N THR A 192 13.05 -6.28 -9.40
CA THR A 192 14.43 -6.17 -9.91
C THR A 192 15.44 -6.87 -9.00
N ALA A 193 15.27 -6.77 -7.67
CA ALA A 193 16.15 -7.45 -6.72
C ALA A 193 16.03 -8.98 -6.76
N ALA A 194 14.87 -9.50 -7.22
CA ALA A 194 14.65 -10.94 -7.36
C ALA A 194 15.08 -11.50 -8.72
N LEU A 195 15.31 -10.65 -9.71
CA LEU A 195 15.57 -11.03 -11.10
C LEU A 195 16.87 -11.82 -11.24
N LEU A 196 16.81 -12.96 -11.94
CA LEU A 196 17.96 -13.79 -12.30
C LEU A 196 18.25 -13.65 -13.78
N TRP A 197 19.48 -13.94 -14.20
CA TRP A 197 19.83 -13.87 -15.62
C TRP A 197 19.05 -14.85 -16.49
N LYS A 198 18.64 -16.00 -15.98
CA LYS A 198 17.75 -16.94 -16.68
C LYS A 198 16.33 -16.38 -16.93
N ASP A 199 15.94 -15.34 -16.19
CA ASP A 199 14.65 -14.67 -16.35
C ASP A 199 14.69 -13.58 -17.42
N VAL A 200 15.88 -13.34 -18.01
CA VAL A 200 16.10 -12.39 -19.12
C VAL A 200 16.34 -13.20 -20.40
N ASP A 201 15.29 -13.38 -21.18
CA ASP A 201 15.35 -14.05 -22.46
C ASP A 201 15.77 -13.07 -23.56
N PHE A 202 17.03 -13.19 -24.00
CA PHE A 202 17.60 -12.33 -25.05
C PHE A 202 17.17 -12.74 -26.47
N ASP A 203 16.70 -13.97 -26.66
CA ASP A 203 16.27 -14.48 -27.96
C ASP A 203 14.84 -14.04 -28.26
N GLN A 204 13.96 -14.15 -27.28
CA GLN A 204 12.60 -13.60 -27.37
C GLN A 204 12.54 -12.09 -27.08
N GLY A 205 13.58 -11.52 -26.49
CA GLY A 205 13.63 -10.12 -26.12
C GLY A 205 12.67 -9.73 -24.97
N VAL A 206 12.52 -10.62 -23.97
CA VAL A 206 11.58 -10.41 -22.85
C VAL A 206 12.24 -10.63 -21.49
N ILE A 207 11.69 -10.00 -20.46
CA ILE A 207 11.99 -10.24 -19.06
C ILE A 207 10.79 -10.94 -18.43
N HIS A 208 11.00 -12.16 -17.90
CA HIS A 208 9.99 -12.93 -17.19
C HIS A 208 9.93 -12.51 -15.72
N VAL A 209 8.83 -11.89 -15.30
CA VAL A 209 8.63 -11.44 -13.91
C VAL A 209 7.75 -12.43 -13.18
N HIS A 210 8.31 -13.14 -12.20
CA HIS A 210 7.57 -14.15 -11.43
C HIS A 210 7.97 -14.19 -9.95
N LYS A 211 8.87 -13.29 -9.51
CA LYS A 211 9.33 -13.22 -8.12
C LYS A 211 9.57 -11.79 -7.69
N ALA A 212 9.49 -11.56 -6.39
CA ALA A 212 9.86 -10.29 -5.79
C ALA A 212 10.46 -10.51 -4.39
N ILE A 213 11.40 -9.68 -4.00
CA ILE A 213 11.86 -9.62 -2.60
C ILE A 213 10.87 -8.77 -1.81
N GLU A 214 10.41 -9.30 -0.67
CA GLU A 214 9.54 -8.57 0.23
C GLU A 214 10.34 -7.52 1.02
N SER A 215 9.89 -6.27 0.96
CA SER A 215 10.52 -5.19 1.74
C SER A 215 10.45 -5.49 3.24
N GLY A 216 11.61 -5.59 3.89
CA GLY A 216 11.76 -5.82 5.34
C GLY A 216 11.91 -7.28 5.77
N SER A 217 11.89 -8.26 4.84
CA SER A 217 12.11 -9.67 5.21
C SER A 217 13.18 -10.39 4.39
N ASP A 218 13.72 -9.75 3.34
CA ASP A 218 14.66 -10.33 2.37
C ASP A 218 14.21 -11.66 1.74
N ALA A 219 13.01 -12.12 2.06
CA ALA A 219 12.45 -13.34 1.53
C ALA A 219 12.02 -13.15 0.08
N VAL A 220 12.43 -14.06 -0.78
CA VAL A 220 11.92 -14.15 -2.15
C VAL A 220 10.54 -14.79 -2.09
N LYS A 221 9.54 -14.10 -2.58
CA LYS A 221 8.16 -14.58 -2.66
C LYS A 221 7.66 -14.50 -4.10
N GLU A 222 6.73 -15.38 -4.41
CA GLU A 222 5.92 -15.23 -5.59
C GLU A 222 5.00 -13.99 -5.46
N PRO A 223 4.62 -13.36 -6.57
CA PRO A 223 3.68 -12.26 -6.55
C PRO A 223 2.36 -12.67 -5.87
N LYS A 224 1.77 -11.77 -5.11
CA LYS A 224 0.50 -12.00 -4.38
C LYS A 224 -0.71 -12.20 -5.31
N THR A 225 -0.58 -11.82 -6.57
CA THR A 225 -1.66 -11.87 -7.57
C THR A 225 -1.14 -12.43 -8.88
N ALA A 226 -2.01 -13.04 -9.68
CA ALA A 226 -1.69 -13.51 -11.03
C ALA A 226 -1.11 -12.40 -11.92
N ALA A 227 -1.57 -11.15 -11.76
CA ALA A 227 -1.05 -9.99 -12.47
C ALA A 227 0.44 -9.67 -12.17
N GLY A 228 1.00 -10.28 -11.13
CA GLY A 228 2.42 -10.16 -10.82
C GLY A 228 3.30 -11.05 -11.71
N HIS A 229 2.74 -12.10 -12.33
CA HIS A 229 3.41 -12.93 -13.33
C HIS A 229 3.17 -12.31 -14.71
N ARG A 230 4.21 -11.84 -15.35
CA ARG A 230 4.12 -11.18 -16.66
C ARG A 230 5.43 -11.19 -17.40
N ASP A 231 5.33 -11.08 -18.70
CA ASP A 231 6.45 -10.91 -19.60
C ASP A 231 6.54 -9.46 -20.05
N ILE A 232 7.71 -8.86 -19.89
CA ILE A 232 7.95 -7.46 -20.28
C ILE A 232 8.94 -7.45 -21.45
N PRO A 233 8.54 -6.98 -22.63
CA PRO A 233 9.45 -6.78 -23.75
C PRO A 233 10.61 -5.87 -23.37
N ILE A 234 11.83 -6.27 -23.70
CA ILE A 234 13.03 -5.48 -23.38
C ILE A 234 13.09 -4.27 -24.33
N HIS A 235 13.05 -3.09 -23.75
CA HIS A 235 13.19 -1.85 -24.51
C HIS A 235 14.54 -1.79 -25.24
N ALA A 236 14.57 -1.25 -26.48
CA ALA A 236 15.76 -1.19 -27.33
C ALA A 236 16.99 -0.57 -26.64
N VAL A 237 16.78 0.44 -25.80
CA VAL A 237 17.84 1.09 -25.00
C VAL A 237 18.47 0.15 -23.96
N LEU A 238 17.69 -0.77 -23.39
CA LEU A 238 18.15 -1.71 -22.36
C LEU A 238 18.88 -2.91 -22.95
N MET A 239 18.46 -3.38 -24.12
CA MET A 239 18.96 -4.63 -24.71
C MET A 239 20.48 -4.71 -24.77
N PRO A 240 21.21 -3.75 -25.33
CA PRO A 240 22.68 -3.82 -25.39
C PRO A 240 23.34 -3.76 -24.02
N LYS A 241 22.78 -2.97 -23.08
CA LYS A 241 23.32 -2.82 -21.73
C LYS A 241 23.14 -4.10 -20.90
N LEU A 242 21.99 -4.76 -21.01
CA LEU A 242 21.73 -6.05 -20.35
C LEU A 242 22.61 -7.15 -20.95
N LYS A 243 22.79 -7.19 -22.31
CA LYS A 243 23.70 -8.14 -22.96
C LYS A 243 25.14 -7.97 -22.50
N ALA A 244 25.63 -6.73 -22.37
CA ALA A 244 26.99 -6.44 -21.90
C ALA A 244 27.22 -6.85 -20.43
N ALA A 245 26.19 -6.82 -19.60
CA ALA A 245 26.25 -7.17 -18.19
C ALA A 245 25.92 -8.63 -17.90
N LYS A 246 25.59 -9.46 -18.92
CA LYS A 246 25.09 -10.83 -18.77
C LYS A 246 26.02 -11.68 -17.92
N GLY A 247 25.48 -12.24 -16.83
CA GLY A 247 26.13 -13.20 -15.95
C GLY A 247 25.65 -14.65 -16.14
N GLN A 248 25.93 -15.51 -15.15
CA GLN A 248 25.47 -16.89 -15.16
C GLN A 248 23.94 -16.99 -14.96
N PRO A 249 23.27 -18.01 -15.50
CA PRO A 249 21.82 -18.11 -15.52
C PRO A 249 21.14 -17.96 -14.14
N PHE A 250 21.77 -18.46 -13.09
CA PHE A 250 21.23 -18.46 -11.73
C PHE A 250 21.73 -17.30 -10.86
N ASP A 251 22.61 -16.45 -11.41
CA ASP A 251 23.06 -15.25 -10.71
C ASP A 251 21.97 -14.16 -10.75
N ARG A 252 21.96 -13.32 -9.70
CA ARG A 252 21.12 -12.12 -9.71
C ARG A 252 21.61 -11.14 -10.76
N VAL A 253 20.68 -10.51 -11.48
CA VAL A 253 21.01 -9.44 -12.42
C VAL A 253 21.63 -8.24 -11.68
N PHE A 254 21.12 -7.93 -10.49
CA PHE A 254 21.60 -6.82 -9.65
C PHE A 254 22.12 -7.36 -8.32
N THR A 255 23.41 -7.13 -8.06
CA THR A 255 24.12 -7.59 -6.86
C THR A 255 24.80 -6.44 -6.13
N LYS A 256 25.12 -6.67 -4.85
CA LYS A 256 26.03 -5.83 -4.09
C LYS A 256 27.46 -5.97 -4.64
N LEU A 257 28.36 -5.06 -4.27
CA LEU A 257 29.78 -5.11 -4.68
C LEU A 257 30.50 -6.43 -4.31
N ASN A 258 30.03 -7.10 -3.28
CA ASN A 258 30.57 -8.40 -2.84
C ASN A 258 29.86 -9.60 -3.50
N GLY A 259 29.10 -9.40 -4.57
CA GLY A 259 28.36 -10.42 -5.29
C GLY A 259 27.11 -10.96 -4.57
N LYS A 260 26.84 -10.55 -3.32
CA LYS A 260 25.66 -11.00 -2.58
C LYS A 260 24.38 -10.35 -3.09
N PRO A 261 23.23 -11.01 -2.93
CA PRO A 261 21.93 -10.42 -3.28
C PRO A 261 21.66 -9.11 -2.53
N HIS A 262 20.95 -8.21 -3.19
CA HIS A 262 20.42 -7.02 -2.52
C HIS A 262 19.29 -7.38 -1.55
N THR A 263 19.28 -6.69 -0.40
CA THR A 263 18.18 -6.62 0.54
C THR A 263 17.38 -5.34 0.31
N GLY A 264 16.21 -5.21 0.91
CA GLY A 264 15.42 -3.98 0.82
C GLY A 264 16.21 -2.75 1.27
N ASP A 265 16.94 -2.86 2.38
CA ASP A 265 17.76 -1.77 2.92
C ASP A 265 18.95 -1.44 2.02
N SER A 266 19.61 -2.45 1.47
CA SER A 266 20.74 -2.22 0.56
C SER A 266 20.31 -1.59 -0.78
N LEU A 267 19.08 -1.86 -1.27
CA LEU A 267 18.51 -1.16 -2.41
C LEU A 267 18.25 0.32 -2.09
N GLN A 268 17.77 0.61 -0.88
CA GLN A 268 17.59 2.00 -0.44
C GLN A 268 18.94 2.73 -0.35
N GLN A 269 19.98 2.07 0.16
CA GLN A 269 21.33 2.64 0.19
C GLN A 269 21.87 2.85 -1.23
N LEU A 270 21.64 1.91 -2.16
CA LEU A 270 22.04 2.03 -3.56
C LEU A 270 21.34 3.23 -4.22
N TRP A 271 20.03 3.40 -3.96
CA TRP A 271 19.27 4.55 -4.45
C TRP A 271 19.78 5.86 -3.87
N ARG A 272 20.04 5.94 -2.57
CA ARG A 272 20.63 7.14 -1.94
C ARG A 272 21.99 7.49 -2.55
N SER A 273 22.83 6.46 -2.84
CA SER A 273 24.11 6.67 -3.52
C SER A 273 23.91 7.23 -4.92
N PHE A 274 22.92 6.71 -5.67
CA PHE A 274 22.58 7.21 -7.00
C PHE A 274 22.05 8.66 -6.93
N CYS A 275 21.13 8.95 -6.02
CA CYS A 275 20.61 10.31 -5.80
C CYS A 275 21.72 11.31 -5.48
N ARG A 276 22.70 10.91 -4.66
CA ARG A 276 23.86 11.78 -4.39
C ARG A 276 24.65 12.09 -5.67
N ALA A 277 24.92 11.08 -6.48
CA ALA A 277 25.63 11.28 -7.75
C ALA A 277 24.81 12.14 -8.72
N LEU A 278 23.51 11.90 -8.79
CA LEU A 278 22.56 12.69 -9.59
C LEU A 278 22.51 14.15 -9.14
N ASP A 279 22.49 14.41 -7.85
CA ASP A 279 22.47 15.75 -7.30
C ASP A 279 23.74 16.54 -7.69
N ILE A 280 24.90 15.89 -7.64
CA ILE A 280 26.17 16.45 -8.09
C ILE A 280 26.13 16.71 -9.60
N GLU A 281 25.61 15.77 -10.40
CA GLU A 281 25.45 15.92 -11.86
C GLU A 281 24.53 17.12 -12.21
N MET A 282 23.50 17.35 -11.38
CA MET A 282 22.60 18.51 -11.51
C MET A 282 23.21 19.83 -11.00
N GLY A 283 24.45 19.82 -10.50
CA GLY A 283 25.14 21.00 -10.03
C GLY A 283 24.93 21.35 -8.55
N ALA A 284 24.69 20.37 -7.71
CA ALA A 284 24.64 20.56 -6.25
C ALA A 284 25.99 21.10 -5.73
N LYS A 285 25.93 21.98 -4.72
CA LYS A 285 27.14 22.44 -4.04
C LYS A 285 27.61 21.44 -3.00
N VAL A 286 28.90 21.10 -3.07
CA VAL A 286 29.52 20.12 -2.16
C VAL A 286 30.65 20.80 -1.37
N TYR A 287 30.60 20.69 -0.06
CA TYR A 287 31.67 21.13 0.84
C TYR A 287 32.03 19.98 1.81
N ARG A 288 33.32 19.68 1.96
CA ARG A 288 33.83 18.58 2.81
C ARG A 288 33.04 17.26 2.64
N ASN A 289 32.81 16.89 1.39
CA ASN A 289 32.05 15.69 1.00
C ASN A 289 30.57 15.67 1.45
N GLN A 290 30.00 16.83 1.85
CA GLN A 290 28.58 16.97 2.17
C GLN A 290 27.91 17.89 1.14
N ILE A 291 26.70 17.53 0.71
CA ILE A 291 25.89 18.41 -0.12
C ILE A 291 25.36 19.53 0.78
N THR A 292 25.72 20.77 0.44
CA THR A 292 25.30 21.97 1.17
C THR A 292 24.12 22.66 0.52
N GLU A 293 23.95 22.49 -0.80
CA GLU A 293 22.83 23.00 -1.57
C GLU A 293 22.42 21.91 -2.57
N SER A 294 21.30 21.26 -2.34
CA SER A 294 20.76 20.22 -3.23
C SER A 294 19.98 20.83 -4.40
N LYS A 295 20.02 20.16 -5.54
CA LYS A 295 19.22 20.44 -6.73
C LYS A 295 18.13 19.38 -6.97
N LEU A 296 18.14 18.30 -6.17
CA LEU A 296 17.11 17.26 -6.26
C LEU A 296 15.78 17.76 -5.74
N ALA A 297 14.72 17.36 -6.38
CA ALA A 297 13.38 17.52 -5.87
C ALA A 297 13.16 16.56 -4.66
N ASP A 298 12.59 17.07 -3.58
CA ASP A 298 12.36 16.32 -2.33
C ASP A 298 11.45 15.09 -2.51
N ASP A 299 10.61 15.11 -3.57
CA ASP A 299 9.66 14.04 -3.89
C ASP A 299 10.20 13.02 -4.91
N LEU A 300 11.46 13.14 -5.34
CA LEU A 300 12.06 12.17 -6.26
C LEU A 300 12.32 10.84 -5.57
N THR A 301 11.67 9.80 -6.04
CA THR A 301 11.77 8.43 -5.53
C THR A 301 11.94 7.42 -6.67
N LEU A 302 12.35 6.18 -6.34
CA LEU A 302 12.37 5.08 -7.32
C LEU A 302 11.00 4.84 -7.98
N TYR A 303 9.92 5.10 -7.27
CA TYR A 303 8.59 4.96 -7.82
C TYR A 303 8.27 6.03 -8.87
N CYS A 304 8.93 7.19 -8.85
CA CYS A 304 8.83 8.18 -9.93
C CYS A 304 9.30 7.60 -11.26
N LEU A 305 10.38 6.79 -11.29
CA LEU A 305 10.86 6.11 -12.49
C LEU A 305 9.82 5.15 -13.07
N ARG A 306 9.25 4.31 -12.20
CA ARG A 306 8.19 3.39 -12.61
C ARG A 306 6.91 4.14 -13.04
N HIS A 307 6.57 5.21 -12.36
CA HIS A 307 5.44 6.07 -12.72
C HIS A 307 5.66 6.70 -14.10
N THR A 308 6.89 7.13 -14.36
CA THR A 308 7.31 7.67 -15.66
C THR A 308 7.11 6.64 -16.77
N PHE A 309 7.50 5.38 -16.57
CA PHE A 309 7.26 4.33 -17.56
C PHE A 309 5.76 4.21 -17.90
N CYS A 310 4.88 4.28 -16.90
CA CYS A 310 3.43 4.26 -17.15
C CYS A 310 2.95 5.48 -17.93
N THR A 311 3.47 6.67 -17.62
CA THR A 311 3.16 7.91 -18.34
C THR A 311 3.73 7.90 -19.76
N ASP A 312 4.92 7.30 -19.96
CA ASP A 312 5.51 7.14 -21.31
C ASP A 312 4.66 6.19 -22.16
N LEU A 313 4.11 5.12 -21.58
CA LEU A 313 3.15 4.24 -22.28
C LEU A 313 1.90 5.01 -22.69
N GLU A 314 1.36 5.87 -21.81
CA GLU A 314 0.22 6.74 -22.13
C GLU A 314 0.55 7.68 -23.29
N ARG A 315 1.66 8.42 -23.20
CA ARG A 315 2.12 9.36 -24.23
C ARG A 315 2.38 8.66 -25.58
N ALA A 316 2.83 7.41 -25.54
CA ALA A 316 3.00 6.57 -26.71
C ALA A 316 1.67 6.01 -27.28
N GLY A 317 0.52 6.31 -26.67
CA GLY A 317 -0.79 5.84 -27.11
C GLY A 317 -1.04 4.34 -26.86
N VAL A 318 -0.28 3.72 -25.94
CA VAL A 318 -0.47 2.31 -25.58
C VAL A 318 -1.83 2.13 -24.89
N PRO A 319 -2.68 1.17 -25.31
CA PRO A 319 -3.95 0.93 -24.65
C PRO A 319 -3.83 0.63 -23.17
N ILE A 320 -4.73 1.18 -22.34
CA ILE A 320 -4.67 1.10 -20.88
C ILE A 320 -4.65 -0.35 -20.34
N ASN A 321 -5.31 -1.29 -21.02
CA ASN A 321 -5.28 -2.71 -20.67
C ASN A 321 -3.88 -3.31 -20.86
N VAL A 322 -3.17 -2.95 -21.94
CA VAL A 322 -1.79 -3.36 -22.20
C VAL A 322 -0.83 -2.72 -21.19
N ALA A 323 -1.00 -1.41 -20.93
CA ALA A 323 -0.21 -0.73 -19.90
C ALA A 323 -0.42 -1.34 -18.50
N LYS A 324 -1.66 -1.68 -18.13
CA LYS A 324 -1.97 -2.38 -16.88
C LYS A 324 -1.21 -3.71 -16.78
N GLU A 325 -1.16 -4.50 -17.86
CA GLU A 325 -0.46 -5.79 -17.92
C GLU A 325 1.04 -5.60 -17.76
N LEU A 326 1.66 -4.72 -18.56
CA LEU A 326 3.09 -4.39 -18.46
C LEU A 326 3.48 -3.90 -17.06
N MET A 327 2.64 -3.08 -16.44
CA MET A 327 2.84 -2.58 -15.09
C MET A 327 2.58 -3.66 -14.02
N GLY A 328 1.84 -4.72 -14.31
CA GLY A 328 1.44 -5.74 -13.33
C GLY A 328 0.54 -5.15 -12.23
N HIS A 329 -0.43 -4.31 -12.63
CA HIS A 329 -1.44 -3.80 -11.72
C HIS A 329 -2.64 -4.75 -11.68
N SER A 330 -3.02 -5.20 -10.48
CA SER A 330 -4.21 -6.04 -10.30
C SER A 330 -5.50 -5.26 -10.58
N ASP A 331 -5.51 -3.96 -10.26
CA ASP A 331 -6.64 -3.07 -10.46
C ASP A 331 -6.32 -2.04 -11.55
N ILE A 332 -7.22 -1.92 -12.53
CA ILE A 332 -7.10 -0.95 -13.63
C ILE A 332 -7.16 0.50 -13.15
N SER A 333 -7.82 0.77 -12.03
CA SER A 333 -7.94 2.11 -11.45
C SER A 333 -6.58 2.75 -11.15
N VAL A 334 -5.58 1.92 -10.78
CA VAL A 334 -4.21 2.37 -10.53
C VAL A 334 -3.57 2.92 -11.80
N THR A 335 -3.80 2.26 -12.94
CA THR A 335 -3.31 2.73 -14.24
C THR A 335 -4.16 3.89 -14.74
N ALA A 336 -5.49 3.82 -14.59
CA ALA A 336 -6.41 4.87 -15.02
C ALA A 336 -6.14 6.22 -14.37
N ASN A 337 -5.74 6.24 -13.10
CA ASN A 337 -5.37 7.49 -12.40
C ASN A 337 -4.17 8.22 -13.04
N ILE A 338 -3.37 7.53 -13.83
CA ILE A 338 -2.26 8.12 -14.62
C ILE A 338 -2.79 8.59 -15.97
N TYR A 339 -3.64 7.78 -16.60
CA TYR A 339 -4.28 8.01 -17.91
C TYR A 339 -5.44 9.04 -17.88
N THR A 340 -5.50 9.91 -16.86
CA THR A 340 -6.62 10.87 -16.69
C THR A 340 -6.39 12.23 -17.33
N HIS A 341 -5.18 12.55 -17.80
CA HIS A 341 -4.89 13.80 -18.47
C HIS A 341 -5.27 13.73 -19.96
N LYS A 342 -6.59 13.84 -20.23
CA LYS A 342 -7.12 13.93 -21.61
C LYS A 342 -7.06 15.38 -22.03
N ASP A 343 -6.00 15.76 -22.73
CA ASP A 343 -5.96 17.00 -23.50
C ASP A 343 -6.92 16.86 -24.71
N THR A 344 -7.58 17.94 -25.09
CA THR A 344 -8.52 17.96 -26.22
C THR A 344 -7.84 17.51 -27.53
N ASP A 345 -6.54 17.75 -27.65
CA ASP A 345 -5.76 17.34 -28.82
C ASP A 345 -5.59 15.81 -28.88
N VAL A 346 -5.35 15.16 -27.75
CA VAL A 346 -5.31 13.69 -27.65
C VAL A 346 -6.68 13.07 -28.03
N LEU A 347 -7.78 13.72 -27.66
CA LEU A 347 -9.11 13.27 -28.05
C LEU A 347 -9.33 13.37 -29.57
N ARG A 348 -8.88 14.46 -30.19
CA ARG A 348 -8.94 14.62 -31.67
C ARG A 348 -8.12 13.58 -32.40
N GLU A 349 -6.85 13.39 -32.02
CA GLU A 349 -5.98 12.37 -32.62
C GLU A 349 -6.60 10.97 -32.58
N ASN A 350 -7.25 10.62 -31.47
CA ASN A 350 -7.89 9.30 -31.35
C ASN A 350 -9.15 9.15 -32.21
N ILE A 351 -9.90 10.23 -32.43
CA ILE A 351 -11.03 10.22 -33.38
C ILE A 351 -10.53 10.14 -34.83
N GLU A 352 -9.43 10.84 -35.16
CA GLU A 352 -8.80 10.74 -36.47
C GLU A 352 -8.27 9.33 -36.78
N LYS A 353 -7.72 8.65 -35.78
CA LYS A 353 -7.33 7.22 -35.91
C LYS A 353 -8.52 6.34 -36.26
N LEU A 354 -9.72 6.59 -35.69
CA LEU A 354 -10.94 5.87 -36.03
C LEU A 354 -11.32 6.07 -37.49
N SER A 355 -11.29 7.32 -37.97
CA SER A 355 -11.60 7.65 -39.37
C SER A 355 -10.61 6.98 -40.33
N THR A 356 -9.31 6.96 -39.99
CA THR A 356 -8.27 6.29 -40.79
C THR A 356 -8.46 4.79 -40.82
N TRP A 357 -8.89 4.16 -39.71
CA TRP A 357 -9.17 2.74 -39.61
C TRP A 357 -10.37 2.33 -40.44
N GLU A 358 -11.45 3.13 -40.48
CA GLU A 358 -12.63 2.92 -41.34
C GLU A 358 -12.28 3.00 -42.82
N GLN A 359 -11.45 3.98 -43.23
CA GLN A 359 -11.00 4.14 -44.61
C GLN A 359 -10.06 3.01 -45.06
N SER A 360 -9.30 2.38 -44.14
CA SER A 360 -8.39 1.27 -44.47
C SER A 360 -9.10 -0.06 -44.81
N GLY A 361 -10.42 -0.12 -44.77
CA GLY A 361 -11.22 -1.30 -45.11
C GLY A 361 -11.16 -2.46 -44.14
N ARG A 362 -10.36 -2.35 -43.07
CA ARG A 362 -10.20 -3.42 -42.02
C ARG A 362 -11.45 -3.57 -41.15
N GLY A 363 -12.37 -2.58 -41.16
CA GLY A 363 -13.65 -2.66 -40.45
C GLY A 363 -14.69 -3.59 -41.12
N LYS A 364 -14.53 -3.89 -42.41
CA LYS A 364 -15.51 -4.69 -43.16
C LYS A 364 -15.41 -6.21 -42.97
N ASN A 365 -14.30 -6.73 -42.41
CA ASN A 365 -14.04 -8.17 -42.32
C ASN A 365 -14.34 -8.85 -40.98
N ARG A 366 -14.73 -8.11 -39.93
CA ARG A 366 -15.09 -8.75 -38.64
C ARG A 366 -16.56 -9.17 -38.54
N GLY A 367 -17.44 -8.70 -39.46
CA GLY A 367 -18.87 -9.03 -39.45
C GLY A 367 -19.26 -10.30 -40.27
N LYS A 368 -18.29 -10.93 -40.97
CA LYS A 368 -18.60 -12.09 -41.83
C LYS A 368 -18.17 -13.47 -41.33
N GLN A 369 -17.59 -13.55 -40.12
CA GLN A 369 -17.11 -14.83 -39.59
C GLN A 369 -18.06 -15.53 -38.58
N ASN A 370 -19.23 -14.95 -38.27
CA ASN A 370 -20.18 -15.54 -37.33
C ASN A 370 -21.47 -16.15 -37.97
N ASP A 371 -21.58 -16.21 -39.30
CA ASP A 371 -22.80 -16.70 -39.94
C ASP A 371 -22.63 -18.03 -40.73
N GLU A 372 -21.53 -18.76 -40.56
CA GLU A 372 -21.31 -20.07 -41.23
C GLU A 372 -21.16 -21.26 -40.27
N THR A 373 -21.74 -21.22 -39.08
CA THR A 373 -21.94 -22.42 -38.25
C THR A 373 -23.28 -22.33 -37.53
N ALA A 374 -24.35 -22.65 -38.24
CA ALA A 374 -25.62 -23.11 -37.69
C ALA A 374 -26.01 -24.42 -38.38
#